data_5dac73b2ade76e8a931475c65c318b83
#
_entry.id   5dac73b2ade76e8a931475c65c318b83
#
_cell.length_a   1.000
_cell.length_b   1.000
_cell.length_c   1.000
_cell.angle_alpha   90.00
_cell.angle_beta   90.00
_cell.angle_gamma   90.00
#
_symmetry.space_group_name_H-M   'P 1'
#
loop_
_entity.id
_entity.type
_entity.pdbx_description
1 polymer ?
#
loop_
_entity_poly.entity_id
_entity_poly.type
_entity_poly.pdbx_seq_one_letter_code
_entity_poly.pdbx_strand_id
1 'polypeptide(L)'
;DYRKMRSRLIFPIRDEKGGLVAFAARRRTDGEEGAKYVNSPASPVYSKSRVLYALDRAGEAIRERRFVFVTEGYKDALAMHAAGFTNTVALCGVAFTAGHLRLLAGYTQRIVLLLDADGAGEASMEKIVAMLSCGTDPEGERLEPACLFEVSRMQLPYGEDPDSLLHGSGFVSFRRQITTSLHLALLETYEHRLLRQIAKTVSDLSLCLSCEDRISLLSLLAKQKSRLSRVTMRLGRNVVV
;
A
#
# COMPACT_ATOMS: atom_id res chain seq x y z
N ASP A 1 -20.59 -22.88 3.28
CA ASP A 1 -21.48 -23.38 4.32
C ASP A 1 -21.98 -22.20 5.16
N TYR A 2 -23.23 -21.83 4.97
CA TYR A 2 -23.93 -20.74 5.61
C TYR A 2 -23.88 -20.80 7.16
N ARG A 3 -23.75 -22.00 7.70
CA ARG A 3 -23.73 -22.22 9.16
C ARG A 3 -22.50 -21.63 9.83
N LYS A 4 -21.36 -21.56 9.12
CA LYS A 4 -20.10 -20.98 9.65
C LYS A 4 -20.15 -19.45 9.83
N MET A 5 -21.15 -18.79 9.24
CA MET A 5 -21.32 -17.33 9.33
C MET A 5 -22.41 -16.91 10.35
N ARG A 6 -23.11 -17.85 10.99
CA ARG A 6 -24.13 -17.55 11.99
C ARG A 6 -23.53 -16.81 13.17
N SER A 7 -24.30 -15.89 13.77
CA SER A 7 -23.93 -15.08 14.94
C SER A 7 -22.66 -14.25 14.78
N ARG A 8 -22.22 -13.97 13.54
CA ARG A 8 -21.02 -13.20 13.23
C ARG A 8 -21.37 -11.83 12.65
N LEU A 9 -20.43 -10.89 12.76
CA LEU A 9 -20.50 -9.63 12.05
C LEU A 9 -20.16 -9.91 10.57
N ILE A 10 -21.05 -9.50 9.66
CA ILE A 10 -20.92 -9.77 8.23
C ILE A 10 -20.38 -8.55 7.50
N PHE A 11 -19.37 -8.75 6.68
CA PHE A 11 -18.81 -7.79 5.76
C PHE A 11 -19.18 -8.22 4.33
N PRO A 12 -20.10 -7.53 3.64
CA PRO A 12 -20.40 -7.80 2.25
C PRO A 12 -19.21 -7.37 1.39
N ILE A 13 -18.71 -8.29 0.56
CA ILE A 13 -17.62 -8.03 -0.38
C ILE A 13 -18.23 -7.78 -1.75
N ARG A 14 -17.88 -6.62 -2.32
CA ARG A 14 -18.36 -6.17 -3.63
C ARG A 14 -17.21 -6.10 -4.62
N ASP A 15 -17.51 -6.30 -5.90
CA ASP A 15 -16.59 -6.01 -6.98
C ASP A 15 -16.47 -4.48 -7.20
N GLU A 16 -15.62 -4.07 -8.12
CA GLU A 16 -15.37 -2.66 -8.44
C GLU A 16 -16.59 -1.92 -9.02
N LYS A 17 -17.63 -2.65 -9.43
CA LYS A 17 -18.90 -2.11 -9.97
C LYS A 17 -20.01 -2.07 -8.91
N GLY A 18 -19.71 -2.50 -7.68
CA GLY A 18 -20.66 -2.56 -6.56
C GLY A 18 -21.50 -3.84 -6.52
N GLY A 19 -21.27 -4.80 -7.42
CA GLY A 19 -21.92 -6.12 -7.42
C GLY A 19 -21.49 -6.93 -6.20
N LEU A 20 -22.43 -7.54 -5.48
CA LEU A 20 -22.15 -8.41 -4.33
C LEU A 20 -21.59 -9.75 -4.81
N VAL A 21 -20.34 -10.05 -4.48
CA VAL A 21 -19.63 -11.24 -4.94
C VAL A 21 -19.31 -12.26 -3.83
N ALA A 22 -19.21 -11.79 -2.57
CA ALA A 22 -18.85 -12.65 -1.44
C ALA A 22 -19.22 -11.99 -0.09
N PHE A 23 -18.99 -12.76 0.98
CA PHE A 23 -19.09 -12.29 2.36
C PHE A 23 -17.83 -12.69 3.14
N ALA A 24 -17.44 -11.83 4.06
CA ALA A 24 -16.58 -12.17 5.17
C ALA A 24 -17.38 -12.09 6.47
N ALA A 25 -17.06 -12.91 7.44
CA ALA A 25 -17.73 -12.98 8.73
C ALA A 25 -16.70 -12.99 9.86
N ARG A 26 -16.77 -12.03 10.79
CA ARG A 26 -15.95 -11.97 11.99
C ARG A 26 -16.74 -12.39 13.21
N ARG A 27 -16.18 -13.25 14.07
CA ARG A 27 -16.79 -13.52 15.37
C ARG A 27 -16.95 -12.23 16.17
N ARG A 28 -18.00 -12.16 17.00
CA ARG A 28 -18.37 -10.92 17.73
C ARG A 28 -17.49 -10.69 18.94
N THR A 29 -17.08 -11.76 19.61
CA THR A 29 -16.22 -11.73 20.81
C THR A 29 -14.99 -12.61 20.61
N ASP A 30 -13.88 -12.26 21.21
CA ASP A 30 -12.62 -13.01 21.07
C ASP A 30 -12.61 -14.33 21.85
N GLY A 31 -13.60 -14.59 22.74
CA GLY A 31 -13.78 -15.86 23.46
C GLY A 31 -14.59 -16.93 22.74
N GLU A 32 -15.16 -16.66 21.57
CA GLU A 32 -15.92 -17.64 20.79
C GLU A 32 -15.01 -18.66 20.12
N GLU A 33 -15.47 -19.92 20.05
CA GLU A 33 -14.74 -20.99 19.34
C GLU A 33 -14.65 -20.76 17.83
N GLY A 34 -13.57 -21.27 17.21
CA GLY A 34 -13.35 -21.24 15.77
C GLY A 34 -12.53 -20.05 15.26
N ALA A 35 -12.41 -19.93 13.96
CA ALA A 35 -11.60 -18.91 13.30
C ALA A 35 -12.17 -17.50 13.56
N LYS A 36 -11.26 -16.52 13.83
CA LYS A 36 -11.60 -15.09 14.01
C LYS A 36 -12.34 -14.55 12.79
N TYR A 37 -11.90 -14.89 11.59
CA TYR A 37 -12.56 -14.56 10.32
C TYR A 37 -12.88 -15.80 9.50
N VAL A 38 -14.00 -15.78 8.80
CA VAL A 38 -14.40 -16.77 7.80
C VAL A 38 -14.82 -16.02 6.55
N ASN A 39 -14.19 -16.33 5.42
CA ASN A 39 -14.53 -15.75 4.13
C ASN A 39 -15.28 -16.77 3.28
N SER A 40 -16.10 -16.28 2.35
CA SER A 40 -16.67 -17.12 1.28
C SER A 40 -15.56 -17.88 0.56
N PRO A 41 -15.79 -19.11 0.12
CA PRO A 41 -14.86 -19.81 -0.75
C PRO A 41 -14.74 -19.11 -2.11
N ALA A 42 -13.67 -19.39 -2.84
CA ALA A 42 -13.53 -18.94 -4.22
C ALA A 42 -14.68 -19.45 -5.08
N SER A 43 -15.12 -18.64 -6.04
CA SER A 43 -16.20 -18.95 -6.97
C SER A 43 -15.90 -18.31 -8.33
N PRO A 44 -16.68 -18.60 -9.39
CA PRO A 44 -16.52 -17.95 -10.69
C PRO A 44 -16.58 -16.42 -10.63
N VAL A 45 -17.27 -15.85 -9.64
CA VAL A 45 -17.44 -14.40 -9.47
C VAL A 45 -16.57 -13.82 -8.32
N TYR A 46 -15.87 -14.66 -7.56
CA TYR A 46 -15.07 -14.22 -6.42
C TYR A 46 -13.72 -14.91 -6.34
N SER A 47 -12.66 -14.15 -6.47
CA SER A 47 -11.29 -14.56 -6.19
C SER A 47 -10.65 -13.54 -5.23
N LYS A 48 -10.17 -14.01 -4.09
CA LYS A 48 -9.51 -13.16 -3.08
C LYS A 48 -8.31 -12.39 -3.63
N SER A 49 -7.61 -12.95 -4.61
CA SER A 49 -6.45 -12.34 -5.26
C SER A 49 -6.79 -11.26 -6.30
N ARG A 50 -8.08 -11.07 -6.59
CA ARG A 50 -8.57 -10.15 -7.63
C ARG A 50 -9.67 -9.21 -7.13
N VAL A 51 -9.97 -9.20 -5.85
CA VAL A 51 -10.99 -8.34 -5.23
C VAL A 51 -10.38 -7.61 -4.05
N LEU A 52 -10.63 -6.31 -3.98
CA LEU A 52 -10.28 -5.46 -2.85
C LEU A 52 -11.55 -4.98 -2.17
N TYR A 53 -11.64 -5.19 -0.86
CA TYR A 53 -12.77 -4.72 -0.06
C TYR A 53 -12.86 -3.20 -0.09
N ALA A 54 -14.07 -2.70 -0.23
CA ALA A 54 -14.43 -1.28 -0.30
C ALA A 54 -13.92 -0.53 -1.56
N LEU A 55 -13.40 -1.20 -2.59
CA LEU A 55 -12.95 -0.54 -3.82
C LEU A 55 -14.12 0.16 -4.56
N ASP A 56 -15.31 -0.43 -4.52
CA ASP A 56 -16.55 0.16 -5.06
C ASP A 56 -16.85 1.55 -4.48
N ARG A 57 -16.47 1.80 -3.22
CA ARG A 57 -16.66 3.08 -2.52
C ARG A 57 -15.44 3.99 -2.59
N ALA A 58 -14.25 3.40 -2.65
CA ALA A 58 -13.00 4.14 -2.62
C ALA A 58 -12.59 4.68 -4.00
N GLY A 59 -13.11 4.12 -5.08
CA GLY A 59 -12.62 4.34 -6.44
C GLY A 59 -12.56 5.80 -6.86
N GLU A 60 -13.57 6.60 -6.55
CA GLU A 60 -13.59 8.04 -6.85
C GLU A 60 -12.52 8.79 -6.05
N ALA A 61 -12.48 8.58 -4.73
CA ALA A 61 -11.49 9.21 -3.84
C ALA A 61 -10.04 8.81 -4.19
N ILE A 62 -9.82 7.59 -4.69
CA ILE A 62 -8.50 7.15 -5.17
C ILE A 62 -8.08 7.97 -6.40
N ARG A 63 -8.98 8.17 -7.36
CA ARG A 63 -8.69 8.97 -8.57
C ARG A 63 -8.43 10.43 -8.23
N GLU A 64 -9.23 11.03 -7.35
CA GLU A 64 -9.07 12.41 -6.90
C GLU A 64 -7.75 12.63 -6.16
N ARG A 65 -7.43 11.78 -5.19
CA ARG A 65 -6.22 11.89 -4.37
C ARG A 65 -4.98 11.35 -5.05
N ARG A 66 -5.14 10.57 -6.13
CA ARG A 66 -4.07 9.96 -6.92
C ARG A 66 -3.19 8.98 -6.13
N PHE A 67 -3.72 8.37 -5.09
CA PHE A 67 -3.10 7.28 -4.36
C PHE A 67 -4.15 6.49 -3.59
N VAL A 68 -3.81 5.25 -3.23
CA VAL A 68 -4.66 4.35 -2.44
C VAL A 68 -3.94 3.90 -1.18
N PHE A 69 -4.67 3.84 -0.06
CA PHE A 69 -4.24 3.07 1.10
C PHE A 69 -4.71 1.62 0.94
N VAL A 70 -3.82 0.67 1.22
CA VAL A 70 -4.14 -0.75 1.28
C VAL A 70 -3.87 -1.26 2.68
N THR A 71 -4.92 -1.72 3.36
CA THR A 71 -4.88 -2.32 4.70
C THR A 71 -5.05 -3.83 4.62
N GLU A 72 -4.72 -4.56 5.69
CA GLU A 72 -4.92 -6.00 5.76
C GLU A 72 -6.36 -6.38 6.08
N GLY A 73 -6.96 -5.69 7.05
CA GLY A 73 -8.26 -6.04 7.61
C GLY A 73 -9.42 -5.19 7.12
N TYR A 74 -10.61 -5.78 7.13
CA TYR A 74 -11.87 -5.09 6.82
C TYR A 74 -12.16 -3.95 7.79
N LYS A 75 -11.88 -4.15 9.09
CA LYS A 75 -12.10 -3.16 10.14
C LYS A 75 -11.18 -1.95 9.98
N ASP A 76 -9.94 -2.19 9.57
CA ASP A 76 -8.95 -1.15 9.34
C ASP A 76 -9.40 -0.22 8.21
N ALA A 77 -9.88 -0.78 7.11
CA ALA A 77 -10.46 0.02 6.04
C ALA A 77 -11.68 0.82 6.52
N LEU A 78 -12.56 0.23 7.34
CA LEU A 78 -13.71 0.94 7.89
C LEU A 78 -13.29 2.06 8.85
N ALA A 79 -12.28 1.85 9.70
CA ALA A 79 -11.71 2.88 10.58
C ALA A 79 -11.14 4.05 9.76
N MET A 80 -10.40 3.75 8.71
CA MET A 80 -9.86 4.75 7.78
C MET A 80 -10.97 5.55 7.10
N HIS A 81 -12.00 4.87 6.56
CA HIS A 81 -13.16 5.54 5.96
C HIS A 81 -13.92 6.42 6.95
N ALA A 82 -14.17 5.92 8.16
CA ALA A 82 -14.84 6.68 9.23
C ALA A 82 -14.06 7.96 9.59
N ALA A 83 -12.72 7.91 9.53
CA ALA A 83 -11.86 9.08 9.76
C ALA A 83 -11.69 9.99 8.55
N GLY A 84 -12.34 9.71 7.41
CA GLY A 84 -12.29 10.51 6.18
C GLY A 84 -11.19 10.14 5.19
N PHE A 85 -10.45 9.05 5.43
CA PHE A 85 -9.49 8.47 4.46
C PHE A 85 -10.21 7.51 3.51
N THR A 86 -11.16 8.02 2.74
CA THR A 86 -12.08 7.25 1.90
C THR A 86 -11.40 6.58 0.69
N ASN A 87 -10.16 6.93 0.38
CA ASN A 87 -9.31 6.27 -0.62
C ASN A 87 -8.60 5.02 -0.07
N THR A 88 -9.25 4.27 0.81
CA THR A 88 -8.73 3.07 1.47
C THR A 88 -9.45 1.82 1.01
N VAL A 89 -8.70 0.76 0.75
CA VAL A 89 -9.18 -0.59 0.44
C VAL A 89 -8.54 -1.60 1.38
N ALA A 90 -9.15 -2.78 1.54
CA ALA A 90 -8.54 -3.86 2.30
C ALA A 90 -8.37 -5.14 1.49
N LEU A 91 -7.38 -5.95 1.89
CA LEU A 91 -7.17 -7.30 1.41
C LEU A 91 -8.25 -8.24 1.96
N CYS A 92 -8.62 -9.24 1.18
CA CYS A 92 -9.66 -10.20 1.57
C CYS A 92 -9.08 -11.44 2.30
N GLY A 93 -8.09 -11.25 3.19
CA GLY A 93 -7.45 -12.34 3.94
C GLY A 93 -6.47 -13.16 3.10
N VAL A 94 -5.77 -12.51 2.19
CA VAL A 94 -4.63 -13.03 1.42
C VAL A 94 -3.57 -11.94 1.33
N ALA A 95 -2.31 -12.29 1.02
CA ALA A 95 -1.27 -11.32 0.73
C ALA A 95 -1.63 -10.47 -0.51
N PHE A 96 -1.00 -9.32 -0.64
CA PHE A 96 -1.12 -8.47 -1.82
C PHE A 96 -0.59 -9.21 -3.07
N THR A 97 -1.34 -9.19 -4.16
CA THR A 97 -1.07 -9.97 -5.36
C THR A 97 -0.94 -9.12 -6.62
N ALA A 98 -0.45 -9.71 -7.70
CA ALA A 98 -0.48 -9.12 -9.03
C ALA A 98 -1.90 -8.80 -9.52
N GLY A 99 -2.89 -9.62 -9.16
CA GLY A 99 -4.29 -9.35 -9.46
C GLY A 99 -4.79 -8.06 -8.82
N HIS A 100 -4.37 -7.76 -7.58
CA HIS A 100 -4.66 -6.50 -6.91
C HIS A 100 -3.97 -5.30 -7.60
N LEU A 101 -2.71 -5.45 -8.04
CA LEU A 101 -2.01 -4.43 -8.82
C LEU A 101 -2.72 -4.12 -10.14
N ARG A 102 -3.10 -5.16 -10.90
CA ARG A 102 -3.85 -4.98 -12.16
C ARG A 102 -5.16 -4.22 -11.94
N LEU A 103 -5.87 -4.57 -10.85
CA LEU A 103 -7.12 -3.90 -10.50
C LEU A 103 -6.88 -2.42 -10.15
N LEU A 104 -5.87 -2.11 -9.33
CA LEU A 104 -5.54 -0.74 -8.93
C LEU A 104 -4.95 0.11 -10.06
N ALA A 105 -4.34 -0.50 -11.09
CA ALA A 105 -3.80 0.21 -12.25
C ALA A 105 -4.86 1.09 -12.97
N GLY A 106 -6.13 0.68 -12.93
CA GLY A 106 -7.25 1.46 -13.46
C GLY A 106 -7.64 2.70 -12.62
N TYR A 107 -7.03 2.87 -11.44
CA TYR A 107 -7.36 3.94 -10.50
C TYR A 107 -6.17 4.85 -10.19
N THR A 108 -5.01 4.26 -9.89
CA THR A 108 -3.79 4.98 -9.50
C THR A 108 -2.54 4.13 -9.69
N GLN A 109 -1.40 4.80 -9.78
CA GLN A 109 -0.07 4.17 -9.77
C GLN A 109 0.65 4.34 -8.43
N ARG A 110 0.02 4.98 -7.44
CA ARG A 110 0.61 5.19 -6.12
C ARG A 110 -0.13 4.41 -5.07
N ILE A 111 0.59 3.52 -4.39
CA ILE A 111 0.06 2.62 -3.37
C ILE A 111 0.77 2.92 -2.06
N VAL A 112 -0.01 3.15 -1.01
CA VAL A 112 0.49 3.28 0.37
C VAL A 112 0.03 2.03 1.11
N LEU A 113 0.97 1.14 1.42
CA LEU A 113 0.70 -0.06 2.18
C LEU A 113 0.69 0.27 3.67
N LEU A 114 -0.41 -0.01 4.32
CA LEU A 114 -0.64 0.12 5.74
C LEU A 114 -0.88 -1.30 6.28
N LEU A 115 0.23 -2.05 6.40
CA LEU A 115 0.25 -3.44 6.85
C LEU A 115 0.65 -3.48 8.32
N ASP A 116 0.26 -4.56 9.00
CA ASP A 116 0.56 -4.75 10.41
C ASP A 116 2.08 -4.68 10.67
N ALA A 117 2.47 -4.08 11.78
CA ALA A 117 3.87 -3.86 12.15
C ALA A 117 4.52 -5.12 12.74
N ASP A 118 4.29 -6.28 12.12
CA ASP A 118 4.85 -7.57 12.48
C ASP A 118 5.75 -8.14 11.37
N GLY A 119 6.43 -9.24 11.65
CA GLY A 119 7.33 -9.91 10.69
C GLY A 119 6.60 -10.39 9.42
N ALA A 120 5.28 -10.61 9.46
CA ALA A 120 4.49 -10.99 8.29
C ALA A 120 4.30 -9.79 7.33
N GLY A 121 4.12 -8.59 7.87
CA GLY A 121 4.05 -7.36 7.09
C GLY A 121 5.37 -7.04 6.37
N GLU A 122 6.53 -7.33 7.00
CA GLU A 122 7.83 -7.17 6.34
C GLU A 122 8.03 -8.14 5.19
N ALA A 123 7.74 -9.43 5.40
CA ALA A 123 7.81 -10.44 4.36
C ALA A 123 6.84 -10.15 3.20
N SER A 124 5.68 -9.57 3.49
CA SER A 124 4.71 -9.13 2.47
C SER A 124 5.27 -7.97 1.63
N MET A 125 5.95 -7.01 2.25
CA MET A 125 6.60 -5.90 1.55
C MET A 125 7.71 -6.39 0.62
N GLU A 126 8.58 -7.29 1.08
CA GLU A 126 9.64 -7.87 0.25
C GLU A 126 9.08 -8.56 -1.00
N LYS A 127 8.01 -9.33 -0.84
CA LYS A 127 7.31 -9.98 -1.96
C LYS A 127 6.75 -8.96 -2.96
N ILE A 128 6.15 -7.87 -2.49
CA ILE A 128 5.62 -6.81 -3.35
C ILE A 128 6.76 -6.13 -4.12
N VAL A 129 7.86 -5.81 -3.43
CA VAL A 129 9.04 -5.21 -4.08
C VAL A 129 9.65 -6.16 -5.11
N ALA A 130 9.78 -7.45 -4.78
CA ALA A 130 10.27 -8.47 -5.71
C ALA A 130 9.36 -8.58 -6.93
N MET A 131 8.04 -8.66 -6.74
CA MET A 131 7.04 -8.71 -7.81
C MET A 131 7.15 -7.49 -8.74
N LEU A 132 7.28 -6.29 -8.18
CA LEU A 132 7.44 -5.06 -8.96
C LEU A 132 8.78 -5.00 -9.69
N SER A 133 9.85 -5.56 -9.10
CA SER A 133 11.19 -5.57 -9.69
C SER A 133 11.33 -6.59 -10.82
N CYS A 134 10.72 -7.76 -10.67
CA CYS A 134 10.76 -8.84 -11.66
C CYS A 134 9.78 -8.63 -12.82
N GLY A 135 8.75 -7.78 -12.63
CA GLY A 135 7.69 -7.57 -13.62
C GLY A 135 6.82 -8.80 -13.87
N THR A 136 6.89 -9.79 -12.98
CA THR A 136 6.09 -11.03 -13.04
C THR A 136 5.56 -11.36 -11.66
N ASP A 137 4.41 -11.99 -11.60
CA ASP A 137 3.87 -12.54 -10.37
C ASP A 137 4.51 -13.92 -10.04
N PRO A 138 4.21 -14.50 -8.86
CA PRO A 138 4.69 -15.83 -8.49
C PRO A 138 4.25 -16.94 -9.44
N GLU A 139 3.16 -16.73 -10.18
CA GLU A 139 2.62 -17.63 -11.19
C GLU A 139 3.26 -17.43 -12.58
N GLY A 140 4.18 -16.45 -12.72
CA GLY A 140 4.91 -16.14 -13.97
C GLY A 140 4.14 -15.26 -14.96
N GLU A 141 2.97 -14.73 -14.60
CA GLU A 141 2.26 -13.76 -15.43
C GLU A 141 2.95 -12.39 -15.44
N ARG A 142 3.13 -11.81 -16.61
CA ARG A 142 3.69 -10.46 -16.75
C ARG A 142 2.80 -9.41 -16.12
N LEU A 143 3.44 -8.56 -15.32
CA LEU A 143 2.86 -7.34 -14.77
C LEU A 143 3.18 -6.18 -15.72
N GLU A 144 2.39 -6.00 -16.74
CA GLU A 144 2.48 -4.78 -17.54
C GLU A 144 1.46 -3.75 -17.00
N PRO A 145 1.86 -2.57 -16.61
CA PRO A 145 3.20 -1.96 -16.52
C PRO A 145 3.74 -1.92 -15.06
N ALA A 146 4.35 -2.99 -14.59
CA ALA A 146 4.88 -3.12 -13.22
C ALA A 146 5.85 -1.99 -12.82
N CYS A 147 6.60 -1.46 -13.77
CA CYS A 147 7.56 -0.38 -13.54
C CYS A 147 6.93 1.00 -13.25
N LEU A 148 5.60 1.13 -13.35
CA LEU A 148 4.91 2.40 -13.15
C LEU A 148 4.36 2.61 -11.73
N PHE A 149 4.35 1.58 -10.89
CA PHE A 149 3.83 1.71 -9.52
C PHE A 149 4.87 2.30 -8.57
N GLU A 150 4.45 3.30 -7.82
CA GLU A 150 5.16 3.86 -6.67
C GLU A 150 4.52 3.29 -5.40
N VAL A 151 5.26 2.46 -4.67
CA VAL A 151 4.79 1.84 -3.44
C VAL A 151 5.51 2.45 -2.25
N SER A 152 4.74 2.97 -1.31
CA SER A 152 5.21 3.49 -0.03
C SER A 152 4.72 2.57 1.09
N ARG A 153 5.57 2.32 2.08
CA ARG A 153 5.17 1.64 3.32
C ARG A 153 4.89 2.69 4.39
N MET A 154 3.69 2.66 4.95
CA MET A 154 3.35 3.47 6.11
C MET A 154 3.35 2.59 7.36
N GLN A 155 4.06 3.04 8.40
CA GLN A 155 4.11 2.34 9.68
C GLN A 155 3.25 3.07 10.71
N LEU A 156 2.51 2.30 11.49
CA LEU A 156 1.84 2.74 12.71
C LEU A 156 2.71 2.40 13.94
N PRO A 157 2.37 2.94 15.12
CA PRO A 157 3.02 2.52 16.36
C PRO A 157 2.98 1.00 16.53
N TYR A 158 4.02 0.43 17.11
CA TYR A 158 4.15 -1.01 17.28
C TYR A 158 2.94 -1.62 17.99
N GLY A 159 2.38 -2.68 17.41
CA GLY A 159 1.21 -3.39 17.93
C GLY A 159 -0.14 -2.73 17.61
N GLU A 160 -0.15 -1.61 16.89
CA GLU A 160 -1.38 -0.91 16.49
C GLU A 160 -1.74 -1.21 15.04
N ASP A 161 -3.03 -1.43 14.80
CA ASP A 161 -3.69 -1.38 13.51
C ASP A 161 -4.61 -0.14 13.43
N PRO A 162 -5.13 0.22 12.26
CA PRO A 162 -6.02 1.38 12.14
C PRO A 162 -7.28 1.31 13.01
N ASP A 163 -7.84 0.13 13.24
CA ASP A 163 -9.02 -0.07 14.07
C ASP A 163 -8.72 0.16 15.55
N SER A 164 -7.65 -0.46 16.08
CA SER A 164 -7.21 -0.28 17.47
C SER A 164 -6.79 1.16 17.75
N LEU A 165 -6.03 1.76 16.83
CA LEU A 165 -5.57 3.13 16.96
C LEU A 165 -6.72 4.15 16.99
N LEU A 166 -7.74 3.97 16.15
CA LEU A 166 -8.94 4.82 16.17
C LEU A 166 -9.69 4.72 17.48
N HIS A 167 -9.90 3.49 17.99
CA HIS A 167 -10.60 3.24 19.25
C HIS A 167 -9.83 3.76 20.46
N GLY A 168 -8.50 3.62 20.47
CA GLY A 168 -7.64 4.06 21.57
C GLY A 168 -7.43 5.58 21.62
N SER A 169 -7.30 6.24 20.48
CA SER A 169 -6.89 7.64 20.41
C SER A 169 -8.00 8.64 20.03
N GLY A 170 -9.13 8.15 19.52
CA GLY A 170 -10.22 8.97 18.99
C GLY A 170 -9.90 9.64 17.64
N PHE A 171 -10.93 10.14 16.96
CA PHE A 171 -10.86 10.61 15.56
C PHE A 171 -9.79 11.69 15.30
N VAL A 172 -9.66 12.67 16.16
CA VAL A 172 -8.74 13.80 15.96
C VAL A 172 -7.29 13.33 16.03
N SER A 173 -6.94 12.58 17.07
CA SER A 173 -5.59 12.04 17.25
C SER A 173 -5.26 11.03 16.16
N PHE A 174 -6.18 10.13 15.84
CA PHE A 174 -6.05 9.17 14.76
C PHE A 174 -5.72 9.86 13.42
N ARG A 175 -6.53 10.84 13.00
CA ARG A 175 -6.29 11.59 11.75
C ARG A 175 -4.92 12.25 11.73
N ARG A 176 -4.50 12.83 12.85
CA ARG A 176 -3.17 13.45 12.97
C ARG A 176 -2.06 12.41 12.80
N GLN A 177 -2.17 11.26 13.46
CA GLN A 177 -1.19 10.18 13.37
C GLN A 177 -1.08 9.63 11.95
N ILE A 178 -2.23 9.28 11.32
CA ILE A 178 -2.25 8.80 9.93
C ILE A 178 -1.62 9.81 8.98
N THR A 179 -1.95 11.10 9.12
CA THR A 179 -1.39 12.15 8.26
C THR A 179 0.13 12.30 8.45
N THR A 180 0.62 12.22 9.69
CA THR A 180 2.05 12.29 9.99
C THR A 180 2.80 11.08 9.43
N SER A 181 2.31 9.87 9.68
CA SER A 181 2.91 8.63 9.16
C SER A 181 2.91 8.57 7.64
N LEU A 182 1.83 9.02 6.99
CA LEU A 182 1.77 9.16 5.53
C LEU A 182 2.85 10.11 5.01
N HIS A 183 3.01 11.27 5.64
CA HIS A 183 4.00 12.25 5.22
C HIS A 183 5.44 11.68 5.30
N LEU A 184 5.76 10.97 6.36
CA LEU A 184 7.06 10.29 6.52
C LEU A 184 7.26 9.22 5.45
N ALA A 185 6.27 8.34 5.22
CA ALA A 185 6.34 7.28 4.22
C ALA A 185 6.58 7.84 2.80
N LEU A 186 5.91 8.94 2.45
CA LEU A 186 6.10 9.59 1.15
C LEU A 186 7.48 10.24 1.02
N LEU A 187 8.01 10.84 2.09
CA LEU A 187 9.37 11.39 2.10
C LEU A 187 10.42 10.31 1.92
N GLU A 188 10.29 9.17 2.61
CA GLU A 188 11.19 8.02 2.47
C GLU A 188 11.17 7.44 1.06
N THR A 189 10.00 7.27 0.49
CA THR A 189 9.84 6.81 -0.90
C THR A 189 10.51 7.77 -1.87
N TYR A 190 10.37 9.07 -1.65
CA TYR A 190 11.01 10.10 -2.47
C TYR A 190 12.54 10.11 -2.30
N GLU A 191 13.05 9.92 -1.09
CA GLU A 191 14.49 9.74 -0.82
C GLU A 191 15.07 8.57 -1.61
N HIS A 192 14.47 7.39 -1.51
CA HIS A 192 14.90 6.19 -2.25
C HIS A 192 14.87 6.39 -3.77
N ARG A 193 13.88 7.12 -4.29
CA ARG A 193 13.83 7.46 -5.71
C ARG A 193 14.97 8.38 -6.12
N LEU A 194 15.29 9.40 -5.32
CA LEU A 194 16.42 10.29 -5.57
C LEU A 194 17.75 9.54 -5.55
N LEU A 195 17.95 8.63 -4.59
CA LEU A 195 19.16 7.80 -4.50
C LEU A 195 19.35 6.97 -5.78
N ARG A 196 18.30 6.33 -6.27
CA ARG A 196 18.34 5.57 -7.54
C ARG A 196 18.65 6.46 -8.74
N GLN A 197 18.09 7.67 -8.81
CA GLN A 197 18.39 8.63 -9.86
C GLN A 197 19.84 9.08 -9.82
N ILE A 198 20.38 9.36 -8.63
CA ILE A 198 21.80 9.72 -8.43
C ILE A 198 22.71 8.59 -8.90
N ALA A 199 22.45 7.35 -8.47
CA ALA A 199 23.24 6.18 -8.86
C ALA A 199 23.25 6.00 -10.40
N LYS A 200 22.09 6.15 -11.05
CA LYS A 200 21.99 6.11 -12.51
C LYS A 200 22.83 7.24 -13.16
N THR A 201 22.69 8.48 -12.69
CA THR A 201 23.45 9.61 -13.25
C THR A 201 24.97 9.42 -13.07
N VAL A 202 25.42 8.84 -11.95
CA VAL A 202 26.82 8.49 -11.72
C VAL A 202 27.29 7.42 -12.71
N SER A 203 26.48 6.39 -12.95
CA SER A 203 26.76 5.35 -13.94
C SER A 203 26.86 5.95 -15.34
N ASP A 204 25.92 6.80 -15.74
CA ASP A 204 25.91 7.47 -17.03
C ASP A 204 27.15 8.37 -17.22
N LEU A 205 27.61 9.06 -16.15
CA LEU A 205 28.84 9.85 -16.15
C LEU A 205 30.09 9.00 -16.41
N SER A 206 30.14 7.78 -15.91
CA SER A 206 31.28 6.85 -16.13
C SER A 206 31.38 6.35 -17.58
N LEU A 207 30.25 6.34 -18.29
CA LEU A 207 30.15 5.89 -19.69
C LEU A 207 30.24 7.03 -20.71
N CYS A 208 30.15 8.30 -20.24
CA CYS A 208 30.07 9.45 -21.12
C CYS A 208 31.41 9.84 -21.71
N LEU A 209 31.48 9.91 -23.02
CA LEU A 209 32.71 10.24 -23.82
C LEU A 209 32.78 11.72 -24.21
N SER A 210 31.66 12.43 -24.27
CA SER A 210 31.57 13.84 -24.68
C SER A 210 31.73 14.80 -23.49
N CYS A 211 32.45 15.90 -23.65
CA CYS A 211 32.63 16.93 -22.64
C CYS A 211 31.33 17.68 -22.34
N GLU A 212 30.50 17.97 -23.34
CA GLU A 212 29.24 18.70 -23.19
C GLU A 212 28.22 17.89 -22.41
N ASP A 213 28.05 16.62 -22.75
CA ASP A 213 27.16 15.70 -22.03
C ASP A 213 27.60 15.52 -20.57
N ARG A 214 28.92 15.46 -20.35
CA ARG A 214 29.50 15.32 -19.02
C ARG A 214 29.19 16.54 -18.12
N ILE A 215 29.28 17.76 -18.67
CA ILE A 215 28.90 18.99 -17.95
C ILE A 215 27.42 18.98 -17.60
N SER A 216 26.57 18.59 -18.54
CA SER A 216 25.13 18.47 -18.34
C SER A 216 24.77 17.47 -17.24
N LEU A 217 25.37 16.28 -17.24
CA LEU A 217 25.19 15.26 -16.22
C LEU A 217 25.71 15.69 -14.84
N LEU A 218 26.83 16.39 -14.76
CA LEU A 218 27.36 16.94 -13.49
C LEU A 218 26.40 17.99 -12.90
N SER A 219 25.83 18.86 -13.73
CA SER A 219 24.80 19.83 -13.29
C SER A 219 23.56 19.13 -12.77
N LEU A 220 23.10 18.05 -13.44
CA LEU A 220 21.97 17.24 -12.99
C LEU A 220 22.26 16.56 -11.65
N LEU A 221 23.46 15.97 -11.49
CA LEU A 221 23.92 15.32 -10.27
C LEU A 221 23.91 16.31 -9.07
N ALA A 222 24.43 17.51 -9.28
CA ALA A 222 24.43 18.55 -8.23
C ALA A 222 23.01 18.92 -7.80
N LYS A 223 22.06 19.06 -8.75
CA LYS A 223 20.65 19.31 -8.43
C LYS A 223 19.99 18.14 -7.66
N GLN A 224 20.28 16.92 -8.04
CA GLN A 224 19.76 15.71 -7.38
C GLN A 224 20.28 15.60 -5.94
N LYS A 225 21.60 15.83 -5.72
CA LYS A 225 22.21 15.83 -4.38
C LYS A 225 21.64 16.92 -3.48
N SER A 226 21.40 18.12 -4.00
CA SER A 226 20.76 19.21 -3.24
C SER A 226 19.32 18.87 -2.83
N ARG A 227 18.56 18.17 -3.69
CA ARG A 227 17.20 17.69 -3.35
C ARG A 227 17.27 16.59 -2.29
N LEU A 228 18.20 15.65 -2.42
CA LEU A 228 18.40 14.58 -1.45
C LEU A 228 18.71 15.16 -0.06
N SER A 229 19.66 16.06 0.05
CA SER A 229 20.02 16.72 1.31
C SER A 229 18.80 17.34 2.02
N ARG A 230 17.92 18.04 1.28
CA ARG A 230 16.71 18.63 1.85
C ARG A 230 15.70 17.59 2.35
N VAL A 231 15.57 16.44 1.66
CA VAL A 231 14.67 15.35 2.08
C VAL A 231 15.22 14.66 3.32
N THR A 232 16.52 14.33 3.31
CA THR A 232 17.21 13.68 4.44
C THR A 232 17.11 14.53 5.72
N MET A 233 17.28 15.86 5.60
CA MET A 233 17.06 16.78 6.73
C MET A 233 15.63 16.75 7.26
N ARG A 234 14.62 16.67 6.39
CA ARG A 234 13.20 16.56 6.81
C ARG A 234 12.89 15.23 7.50
N LEU A 235 13.63 14.18 7.18
CA LEU A 235 13.53 12.88 7.83
C LEU A 235 14.30 12.82 9.17
N GLY A 236 14.99 13.90 9.56
CA GLY A 236 15.80 13.96 10.78
C GLY A 236 17.05 13.07 10.72
N ARG A 237 17.50 12.71 9.51
CA ARG A 237 18.70 11.90 9.28
C ARG A 237 19.91 12.79 9.03
N ASN A 238 21.09 12.35 9.46
CA ASN A 238 22.34 13.06 9.17
C ASN A 238 22.65 13.00 7.67
N VAL A 239 22.95 14.16 7.08
CA VAL A 239 23.32 14.27 5.67
C VAL A 239 24.75 13.76 5.49
N VAL A 240 24.90 12.52 5.03
CA VAL A 240 26.17 12.02 4.48
C VAL A 240 26.08 12.21 2.97
N VAL A 241 26.67 13.29 2.43
CA VAL A 241 26.69 13.62 0.99
C VAL A 241 28.08 13.42 0.41
#